data_a001fcc9ad19b3bac134b81411e8f98d
#
_entry.id   a001fcc9ad19b3bac134b81411e8f98d
#
_cell.length_a   1.000
_cell.length_b   1.000
_cell.length_c   1.000
_cell.angle_alpha   90.00
_cell.angle_beta   90.00
_cell.angle_gamma   90.00
#
_symmetry.space_group_name_H-M   'P 1'
#
loop_
_entity.id
_entity.type
_entity.pdbx_description
1 polymer ?
#
loop_
_entity_poly.entity_id
_entity_poly.type
_entity_poly.pdbx_seq_one_letter_code
_entity_poly.pdbx_strand_id
1 'polypeptide(L)'
;MQSLANRSRRPHSHPNQHTAEELRLISHKCQYHGHEGLAQVYRKLKEAGYKRTYDSMCIQIRKMKLKAKKRKISYPKSRYKKPTVSYPGQRVQIDVKFVPNECIGFASYHSRYYQITAIDEFSRKRYMELVEENSTYTTSAFLKRLENKLGFKVDLVQTDNGFEFVNNLDRTDKKTLFEKQLGKLNIKHKRTRPYSPWQNGIVERSHRIDNELFYNRRRFASYEQMKKSFNRYSNRYNNIARKVLGFKSPNEIVEEYFSKNAVQ
;
A
#
# COMPACT_ATOMS: atom_id res chain seq x y z
N MET A 1 43.20 41.56 -21.77
CA MET A 1 43.74 40.40 -21.06
C MET A 1 42.65 39.32 -21.00
N GLN A 2 42.76 38.29 -21.85
CA GLN A 2 41.81 37.15 -21.77
C GLN A 2 42.19 36.32 -20.54
N SER A 3 41.21 36.10 -19.68
CA SER A 3 41.34 35.29 -18.45
C SER A 3 41.88 33.89 -18.78
N LEU A 4 42.98 33.50 -18.15
CA LEU A 4 43.54 32.13 -18.16
C LEU A 4 42.71 31.18 -17.29
N ALA A 5 41.38 31.29 -17.32
CA ALA A 5 40.51 30.38 -16.61
C ALA A 5 40.64 28.98 -17.20
N ASN A 6 41.05 28.01 -16.38
CA ASN A 6 41.16 26.59 -16.76
C ASN A 6 39.81 26.11 -17.32
N ARG A 7 39.76 25.77 -18.59
CA ARG A 7 38.59 25.15 -19.21
C ARG A 7 38.37 23.78 -18.56
N SER A 8 37.12 23.48 -18.20
CA SER A 8 36.78 22.19 -17.66
C SER A 8 37.21 21.05 -18.58
N ARG A 9 37.96 20.10 -18.03
CA ARG A 9 38.36 18.86 -18.75
C ARG A 9 37.28 17.81 -18.81
N ARG A 10 36.05 18.11 -18.33
CA ARG A 10 34.92 17.17 -18.39
C ARG A 10 34.50 16.97 -19.84
N PRO A 11 34.25 15.70 -20.24
CA PRO A 11 33.74 15.41 -21.58
C PRO A 11 32.40 16.13 -21.80
N HIS A 12 32.22 16.71 -22.99
CA HIS A 12 30.99 17.41 -23.37
C HIS A 12 29.80 16.47 -23.53
N SER A 13 30.03 15.19 -23.83
CA SER A 13 29.02 14.13 -23.90
C SER A 13 29.50 12.88 -23.17
N HIS A 14 28.58 12.10 -22.68
CA HIS A 14 28.86 10.82 -22.04
C HIS A 14 27.94 9.76 -22.64
N PRO A 15 28.45 8.55 -23.06
CA PRO A 15 27.64 7.51 -23.70
C PRO A 15 26.39 7.12 -22.89
N ASN A 16 26.46 7.20 -21.57
CA ASN A 16 25.37 6.89 -20.65
C ASN A 16 24.49 8.10 -20.29
N GLN A 17 24.69 9.25 -20.92
CA GLN A 17 23.86 10.44 -20.68
C GLN A 17 22.46 10.22 -21.27
N HIS A 18 21.43 10.66 -20.54
CA HIS A 18 20.06 10.64 -21.05
C HIS A 18 19.93 11.65 -22.22
N THR A 19 19.20 11.21 -23.24
CA THR A 19 18.86 12.12 -24.34
C THR A 19 17.79 13.12 -23.91
N ALA A 20 17.64 14.19 -24.66
CA ALA A 20 16.60 15.19 -24.41
C ALA A 20 15.20 14.57 -24.48
N GLU A 21 14.99 13.63 -25.38
CA GLU A 21 13.73 12.87 -25.52
C GLU A 21 13.44 12.01 -24.30
N GLU A 22 14.42 11.24 -23.82
CA GLU A 22 14.29 10.46 -22.59
C GLU A 22 13.93 11.33 -21.37
N LEU A 23 14.55 12.52 -21.26
CA LEU A 23 14.26 13.45 -20.18
C LEU A 23 12.83 14.03 -20.28
N ARG A 24 12.38 14.38 -21.49
CA ARG A 24 10.99 14.81 -21.73
C ARG A 24 10.01 13.69 -21.39
N LEU A 25 10.29 12.46 -21.80
CA LEU A 25 9.45 11.30 -21.50
C LEU A 25 9.35 11.04 -19.99
N ILE A 26 10.47 11.13 -19.25
CA ILE A 26 10.49 11.01 -17.79
C ILE A 26 9.62 12.10 -17.16
N SER A 27 9.78 13.37 -17.58
CA SER A 27 9.01 14.51 -17.06
C SER A 27 7.51 14.29 -17.28
N HIS A 28 7.11 13.95 -18.49
CA HIS A 28 5.73 13.68 -18.88
C HIS A 28 5.11 12.53 -18.05
N LYS A 29 5.79 11.37 -17.96
CA LYS A 29 5.27 10.26 -17.15
C LYS A 29 5.23 10.56 -15.66
N CYS A 30 6.15 11.38 -15.14
CA CYS A 30 6.10 11.85 -13.74
C CYS A 30 4.89 12.76 -13.49
N GLN A 31 4.54 13.63 -14.42
CA GLN A 31 3.37 14.52 -14.30
C GLN A 31 2.07 13.71 -14.18
N TYR A 32 1.89 12.71 -15.02
CA TYR A 32 0.64 11.93 -15.07
C TYR A 32 0.57 10.82 -14.01
N HIS A 33 1.68 10.13 -13.74
CA HIS A 33 1.71 8.93 -12.88
C HIS A 33 2.51 9.11 -11.58
N GLY A 34 3.14 10.26 -11.38
CA GLY A 34 3.97 10.51 -10.19
C GLY A 34 3.23 10.40 -8.87
N HIS A 35 1.92 10.65 -8.87
CA HIS A 35 1.05 10.51 -7.71
C HIS A 35 0.85 9.04 -7.27
N GLU A 36 1.03 8.08 -8.18
CA GLU A 36 0.91 6.64 -7.93
C GLU A 36 2.24 6.03 -7.42
N GLY A 37 3.32 6.78 -7.55
CA GLY A 37 4.67 6.39 -7.11
C GLY A 37 5.62 6.09 -8.27
N LEU A 38 6.93 6.12 -7.96
CA LEU A 38 7.97 5.98 -8.99
C LEU A 38 8.02 4.61 -9.66
N ALA A 39 7.52 3.55 -9.01
CA ALA A 39 7.44 2.22 -9.62
C ALA A 39 6.46 2.21 -10.80
N GLN A 40 5.33 2.90 -10.65
CA GLN A 40 4.35 3.03 -11.72
C GLN A 40 4.88 3.92 -12.87
N VAL A 41 5.56 5.02 -12.53
CA VAL A 41 6.25 5.86 -13.53
C VAL A 41 7.23 5.02 -14.34
N TYR A 42 8.06 4.21 -13.67
CA TYR A 42 9.03 3.35 -14.34
C TYR A 42 8.38 2.31 -15.26
N ARG A 43 7.30 1.67 -14.80
CA ARG A 43 6.53 0.75 -15.63
C ARG A 43 6.01 1.43 -16.89
N LYS A 44 5.40 2.62 -16.76
CA LYS A 44 4.89 3.39 -17.89
C LYS A 44 5.98 3.91 -18.83
N LEU A 45 7.19 4.12 -18.33
CA LEU A 45 8.38 4.41 -19.14
C LEU A 45 8.83 3.18 -19.93
N LYS A 46 8.85 2.00 -19.30
CA LYS A 46 9.20 0.73 -19.96
C LYS A 46 8.21 0.40 -21.10
N GLU A 47 6.93 0.56 -20.86
CA GLU A 47 5.87 0.41 -21.88
C GLU A 47 6.06 1.39 -23.05
N ALA A 48 6.65 2.56 -22.82
CA ALA A 48 6.97 3.56 -23.84
C ALA A 48 8.38 3.39 -24.46
N GLY A 49 9.05 2.25 -24.24
CA GLY A 49 10.35 1.93 -24.83
C GLY A 49 11.59 2.45 -24.09
N TYR A 50 11.45 2.98 -22.86
CA TYR A 50 12.59 3.42 -22.05
C TYR A 50 13.48 2.24 -21.65
N LYS A 51 14.76 2.25 -22.06
CA LYS A 51 15.67 1.10 -21.92
C LYS A 51 16.48 1.11 -20.62
N ARG A 52 16.64 2.27 -19.95
CA ARG A 52 17.53 2.42 -18.79
C ARG A 52 16.94 1.84 -17.50
N THR A 53 17.75 1.75 -16.46
CA THR A 53 17.37 1.18 -15.17
C THR A 53 16.47 2.10 -14.34
N TYR A 54 15.79 1.53 -13.37
CA TYR A 54 14.97 2.28 -12.41
C TYR A 54 15.79 3.32 -11.63
N ASP A 55 17.01 2.96 -11.21
CA ASP A 55 17.86 3.87 -10.43
C ASP A 55 18.37 5.04 -11.28
N SER A 56 18.67 4.78 -12.55
CA SER A 56 19.03 5.81 -13.53
C SER A 56 17.90 6.84 -13.71
N MET A 57 16.66 6.38 -13.87
CA MET A 57 15.45 7.22 -13.87
C MET A 57 15.34 8.06 -12.59
N CYS A 58 15.51 7.43 -11.42
CA CYS A 58 15.40 8.12 -10.13
C CYS A 58 16.45 9.23 -9.97
N ILE A 59 17.65 9.05 -10.53
CA ILE A 59 18.69 10.08 -10.54
C ILE A 59 18.24 11.29 -11.37
N GLN A 60 17.65 11.06 -12.55
CA GLN A 60 17.17 12.17 -13.39
C GLN A 60 15.99 12.91 -12.75
N ILE A 61 15.02 12.19 -12.18
CA ILE A 61 13.90 12.81 -11.44
C ILE A 61 14.40 13.72 -10.31
N ARG A 62 15.48 13.32 -9.62
CA ARG A 62 16.13 14.16 -8.58
C ARG A 62 16.83 15.37 -9.17
N LYS A 63 17.56 15.20 -10.28
CA LYS A 63 18.25 16.31 -10.98
C LYS A 63 17.25 17.33 -11.51
N MET A 64 16.16 16.89 -12.09
CA MET A 64 15.09 17.75 -12.61
C MET A 64 14.18 18.33 -11.51
N LYS A 65 14.42 18.00 -10.23
CA LYS A 65 13.62 18.45 -9.06
C LYS A 65 12.12 18.12 -9.17
N LEU A 66 11.75 17.08 -9.92
CA LEU A 66 10.35 16.69 -10.14
C LEU A 66 9.70 16.10 -8.88
N LYS A 67 10.47 15.82 -7.84
CA LYS A 67 9.97 15.31 -6.56
C LYS A 67 10.70 15.95 -5.40
N ALA A 68 9.97 16.43 -4.38
CA ALA A 68 10.55 16.99 -3.18
C ALA A 68 11.47 15.98 -2.46
N LYS A 69 12.61 16.45 -1.94
CA LYS A 69 13.51 15.64 -1.11
C LYS A 69 12.80 15.29 0.18
N LYS A 70 12.45 14.00 0.38
CA LYS A 70 12.03 13.50 1.69
C LYS A 70 13.28 13.31 2.57
N ARG A 71 13.25 13.84 3.80
CA ARG A 71 14.29 13.62 4.81
C ARG A 71 14.33 12.12 5.12
N LYS A 72 15.47 11.47 4.92
CA LYS A 72 15.65 10.06 5.31
C LYS A 72 15.87 10.01 6.82
N ILE A 73 14.93 9.45 7.54
CA ILE A 73 15.12 9.05 8.93
C ILE A 73 15.71 7.64 8.88
N SER A 74 16.91 7.48 9.40
CA SER A 74 17.55 6.15 9.54
C SER A 74 17.06 5.52 10.84
N TYR A 75 16.39 4.39 10.74
CA TYR A 75 16.05 3.56 11.89
C TYR A 75 17.04 2.40 11.99
N PRO A 76 17.43 1.95 13.19
CA PRO A 76 18.23 0.76 13.34
C PRO A 76 17.54 -0.44 12.68
N LYS A 77 18.32 -1.26 11.96
CA LYS A 77 17.77 -2.45 11.29
C LYS A 77 17.30 -3.45 12.36
N SER A 78 16.02 -3.82 12.33
CA SER A 78 15.50 -4.88 13.19
C SER A 78 16.22 -6.20 12.90
N ARG A 79 16.64 -6.91 13.96
CA ARG A 79 17.19 -8.28 13.87
C ARG A 79 16.09 -9.33 13.60
N TYR A 80 14.83 -8.94 13.70
CA TYR A 80 13.70 -9.84 13.45
C TYR A 80 13.60 -10.19 11.97
N LYS A 81 13.81 -11.47 11.66
CA LYS A 81 13.53 -12.02 10.32
C LYS A 81 12.06 -12.44 10.30
N LYS A 82 11.26 -11.73 9.51
CA LYS A 82 9.86 -12.08 9.29
C LYS A 82 9.78 -13.41 8.52
N PRO A 83 8.95 -14.38 8.96
CA PRO A 83 8.71 -15.58 8.17
C PRO A 83 8.19 -15.21 6.77
N THR A 84 8.80 -15.79 5.75
CA THR A 84 8.37 -15.61 4.36
C THR A 84 7.04 -16.31 4.12
N VAL A 85 6.20 -15.72 3.28
CA VAL A 85 4.96 -16.31 2.78
C VAL A 85 5.16 -16.77 1.34
N SER A 86 4.56 -17.89 0.96
CA SER A 86 4.84 -18.60 -0.29
C SER A 86 3.70 -18.53 -1.29
N TYR A 87 2.47 -18.19 -0.86
CA TYR A 87 1.28 -18.15 -1.71
C TYR A 87 0.26 -17.10 -1.22
N PRO A 88 -0.65 -16.65 -2.12
CA PRO A 88 -1.71 -15.73 -1.77
C PRO A 88 -2.67 -16.33 -0.72
N GLY A 89 -2.98 -15.56 0.33
CA GLY A 89 -3.88 -15.99 1.39
C GLY A 89 -3.22 -16.73 2.55
N GLN A 90 -1.94 -17.15 2.43
CA GLN A 90 -1.23 -17.80 3.53
C GLN A 90 -1.21 -16.95 4.80
N ARG A 91 -1.10 -15.63 4.65
CA ARG A 91 -1.23 -14.65 5.75
C ARG A 91 -1.76 -13.33 5.26
N VAL A 92 -2.89 -12.92 5.84
CA VAL A 92 -3.52 -11.62 5.61
C VAL A 92 -3.44 -10.79 6.89
N GLN A 93 -2.89 -9.58 6.81
CA GLN A 93 -2.93 -8.62 7.92
C GLN A 93 -4.22 -7.80 7.83
N ILE A 94 -4.93 -7.68 8.96
CA ILE A 94 -6.11 -6.82 9.08
C ILE A 94 -5.85 -5.78 10.16
N ASP A 95 -6.25 -4.55 9.89
CA ASP A 95 -6.14 -3.44 10.83
C ASP A 95 -7.24 -2.40 10.57
N VAL A 96 -7.61 -1.68 11.62
CA VAL A 96 -8.60 -0.60 11.57
C VAL A 96 -7.92 0.72 11.90
N LYS A 97 -8.16 1.73 11.09
CA LYS A 97 -7.67 3.08 11.35
C LYS A 97 -8.78 4.10 11.34
N PHE A 98 -8.58 5.20 12.05
CA PHE A 98 -9.43 6.38 11.93
C PHE A 98 -9.27 7.06 10.57
N VAL A 99 -10.37 7.52 10.01
CA VAL A 99 -10.34 8.46 8.89
C VAL A 99 -9.93 9.84 9.44
N PRO A 100 -8.94 10.52 8.84
CA PRO A 100 -8.51 11.84 9.31
C PRO A 100 -9.67 12.85 9.26
N ASN A 101 -9.90 13.58 10.36
CA ASN A 101 -10.98 14.56 10.44
C ASN A 101 -10.80 15.72 9.44
N GLU A 102 -9.56 16.05 9.09
CA GLU A 102 -9.22 17.14 8.17
C GLU A 102 -9.79 16.94 6.76
N CYS A 103 -10.05 15.69 6.38
CA CYS A 103 -10.67 15.38 5.08
C CYS A 103 -12.21 15.43 5.11
N ILE A 104 -12.84 15.55 6.30
CA ILE A 104 -14.29 15.59 6.46
C ILE A 104 -14.76 17.05 6.38
N GLY A 105 -15.52 17.38 5.34
CA GLY A 105 -16.02 18.73 5.08
C GLY A 105 -17.54 18.86 5.23
N PHE A 106 -18.19 17.88 5.86
CA PHE A 106 -19.63 17.83 6.06
C PHE A 106 -19.98 17.62 7.53
N ALA A 107 -21.20 18.01 7.92
CA ALA A 107 -21.73 17.73 9.24
C ALA A 107 -21.92 16.22 9.39
N SER A 108 -21.26 15.63 10.37
CA SER A 108 -21.29 14.19 10.64
C SER A 108 -22.16 13.91 11.85
N TYR A 109 -23.08 12.96 11.75
CA TYR A 109 -23.79 12.38 12.89
C TYR A 109 -22.89 11.48 13.75
N HIS A 110 -21.79 10.98 13.16
CA HIS A 110 -20.80 10.12 13.83
C HIS A 110 -19.62 10.98 14.28
N SER A 111 -19.13 10.73 15.47
CA SER A 111 -17.93 11.39 15.97
C SER A 111 -16.69 11.05 15.14
N ARG A 112 -16.67 9.89 14.49
CA ARG A 112 -15.54 9.38 13.71
C ARG A 112 -16.00 8.40 12.64
N TYR A 113 -15.21 8.33 11.56
CA TYR A 113 -15.29 7.27 10.55
C TYR A 113 -14.05 6.40 10.61
N TYR A 114 -14.15 5.16 10.15
CA TYR A 114 -13.09 4.17 10.23
C TYR A 114 -12.84 3.54 8.86
N GLN A 115 -11.61 3.12 8.66
CA GLN A 115 -11.21 2.32 7.50
C GLN A 115 -10.72 0.96 8.00
N ILE A 116 -11.38 -0.11 7.60
CA ILE A 116 -10.90 -1.49 7.78
C ILE A 116 -10.06 -1.84 6.55
N THR A 117 -8.88 -2.39 6.76
CA THR A 117 -7.97 -2.79 5.69
C THR A 117 -7.48 -4.21 5.91
N ALA A 118 -7.66 -5.06 4.91
CA ALA A 118 -7.00 -6.35 4.81
C ALA A 118 -5.95 -6.31 3.70
N ILE A 119 -4.74 -6.79 3.96
CA ILE A 119 -3.67 -6.87 2.98
C ILE A 119 -3.00 -8.24 3.01
N ASP A 120 -2.98 -8.91 1.87
CA ASP A 120 -2.24 -10.16 1.69
C ASP A 120 -0.73 -9.91 1.71
N GLU A 121 -0.01 -10.69 2.50
CA GLU A 121 1.45 -10.52 2.64
C GLU A 121 2.23 -10.96 1.41
N PHE A 122 1.74 -11.92 0.63
CA PHE A 122 2.39 -12.40 -0.57
C PHE A 122 2.24 -11.42 -1.73
N SER A 123 1.02 -11.19 -2.16
CA SER A 123 0.70 -10.39 -3.36
C SER A 123 0.61 -8.89 -3.11
N ARG A 124 0.48 -8.46 -1.84
CA ARG A 124 0.10 -7.09 -1.47
C ARG A 124 -1.29 -6.69 -1.93
N LYS A 125 -2.12 -7.65 -2.38
CA LYS A 125 -3.51 -7.39 -2.72
C LYS A 125 -4.29 -6.94 -1.50
N ARG A 126 -5.12 -5.94 -1.68
CA ARG A 126 -5.82 -5.25 -0.60
C ARG A 126 -7.33 -5.30 -0.80
N TYR A 127 -8.04 -5.47 0.30
CA TYR A 127 -9.45 -5.19 0.43
C TYR A 127 -9.66 -4.15 1.52
N MET A 128 -10.51 -3.15 1.29
CA MET A 128 -10.75 -2.07 2.23
C MET A 128 -12.23 -1.68 2.24
N GLU A 129 -12.72 -1.30 3.42
CA GLU A 129 -14.05 -0.71 3.60
C GLU A 129 -13.98 0.55 4.46
N LEU A 130 -14.84 1.53 4.13
CA LEU A 130 -15.19 2.63 5.01
C LEU A 130 -16.42 2.24 5.83
N VAL A 131 -16.33 2.45 7.14
CA VAL A 131 -17.39 2.13 8.10
C VAL A 131 -17.58 3.26 9.10
N GLU A 132 -18.78 3.35 9.65
CA GLU A 132 -19.17 4.38 10.59
C GLU A 132 -18.96 3.96 12.05
N GLU A 133 -18.74 2.68 12.28
CA GLU A 133 -18.57 2.09 13.60
C GLU A 133 -17.36 1.17 13.64
N ASN A 134 -16.57 1.24 14.71
CA ASN A 134 -15.50 0.29 15.00
C ASN A 134 -15.98 -0.70 16.06
N SER A 135 -16.53 -1.81 15.61
CA SER A 135 -17.06 -2.87 16.49
C SER A 135 -16.70 -4.26 15.96
N THR A 136 -16.80 -5.25 16.86
CA THR A 136 -16.61 -6.65 16.47
C THR A 136 -17.70 -7.14 15.49
N TYR A 137 -18.87 -6.49 15.46
CA TYR A 137 -19.91 -6.75 14.46
C TYR A 137 -19.44 -6.33 13.07
N THR A 138 -18.94 -5.11 12.95
CA THR A 138 -18.48 -4.53 11.68
C THR A 138 -17.27 -5.30 11.12
N THR A 139 -16.30 -5.64 11.96
CA THR A 139 -15.12 -6.42 11.53
C THR A 139 -15.49 -7.86 11.18
N SER A 140 -16.47 -8.47 11.85
CA SER A 140 -17.02 -9.78 11.49
C SER A 140 -17.74 -9.76 10.13
N ALA A 141 -18.53 -8.70 9.85
CA ALA A 141 -19.19 -8.52 8.56
C ALA A 141 -18.18 -8.29 7.41
N PHE A 142 -17.10 -7.53 7.66
CA PHE A 142 -15.98 -7.37 6.74
C PHE A 142 -15.33 -8.73 6.42
N LEU A 143 -15.07 -9.54 7.45
CA LEU A 143 -14.43 -10.85 7.31
C LEU A 143 -15.24 -11.81 6.43
N LYS A 144 -16.59 -11.80 6.52
CA LYS A 144 -17.48 -12.61 5.66
C LYS A 144 -17.27 -12.36 4.16
N ARG A 145 -16.85 -11.14 3.79
CA ARG A 145 -16.62 -10.73 2.39
C ARG A 145 -15.18 -10.88 1.95
N LEU A 146 -14.26 -11.14 2.88
CA LEU A 146 -12.81 -11.06 2.66
C LEU A 146 -12.33 -11.95 1.52
N GLU A 147 -12.61 -13.24 1.57
CA GLU A 147 -12.14 -14.21 0.56
C GLU A 147 -12.72 -13.90 -0.83
N ASN A 148 -14.00 -13.58 -0.91
CA ASN A 148 -14.65 -13.20 -2.16
C ASN A 148 -13.99 -11.93 -2.77
N LYS A 149 -13.69 -10.93 -1.93
CA LYS A 149 -13.07 -9.67 -2.38
C LYS A 149 -11.59 -9.80 -2.74
N LEU A 150 -10.87 -10.69 -2.06
CA LEU A 150 -9.49 -11.02 -2.43
C LEU A 150 -9.41 -11.98 -3.63
N GLY A 151 -10.42 -12.84 -3.83
CA GLY A 151 -10.47 -13.81 -4.93
C GLY A 151 -9.68 -15.09 -4.64
N PHE A 152 -9.35 -15.36 -3.37
CA PHE A 152 -8.66 -16.58 -2.93
C PHE A 152 -8.96 -16.90 -1.46
N LYS A 153 -8.71 -18.15 -1.07
CA LYS A 153 -8.85 -18.61 0.31
C LYS A 153 -7.79 -18.01 1.23
N VAL A 154 -8.15 -17.83 2.50
CA VAL A 154 -7.27 -17.25 3.52
C VAL A 154 -7.04 -18.27 4.62
N ASP A 155 -5.78 -18.65 4.85
CA ASP A 155 -5.42 -19.61 5.90
C ASP A 155 -5.25 -18.95 7.26
N LEU A 156 -4.66 -17.75 7.28
CA LEU A 156 -4.33 -17.07 8.51
C LEU A 156 -4.59 -15.57 8.41
N VAL A 157 -5.36 -15.07 9.36
CA VAL A 157 -5.55 -13.63 9.59
C VAL A 157 -4.70 -13.20 10.78
N GLN A 158 -3.93 -12.13 10.59
CA GLN A 158 -3.16 -11.48 11.65
C GLN A 158 -3.74 -10.11 11.97
N THR A 159 -4.03 -9.86 13.26
CA THR A 159 -4.51 -8.56 13.77
C THR A 159 -3.64 -8.09 14.93
N ASP A 160 -3.83 -6.87 15.34
CA ASP A 160 -3.41 -6.41 16.67
C ASP A 160 -4.38 -6.94 17.76
N ASN A 161 -4.28 -6.37 18.97
CA ASN A 161 -5.13 -6.72 20.10
C ASN A 161 -6.29 -5.72 20.32
N GLY A 162 -6.74 -5.04 19.27
CA GLY A 162 -7.88 -4.12 19.33
C GLY A 162 -9.18 -4.82 19.75
N PHE A 163 -10.04 -4.11 20.49
CA PHE A 163 -11.30 -4.66 20.98
C PHE A 163 -12.29 -5.04 19.88
N GLU A 164 -12.12 -4.49 18.70
CA GLU A 164 -12.86 -4.84 17.49
C GLU A 164 -12.53 -6.25 16.99
N PHE A 165 -11.40 -6.83 17.40
CA PHE A 165 -10.94 -8.16 17.02
C PHE A 165 -11.03 -9.16 18.17
N VAL A 166 -10.57 -8.77 19.37
CA VAL A 166 -10.44 -9.67 20.53
C VAL A 166 -10.94 -9.03 21.80
N ASN A 167 -11.49 -9.85 22.69
CA ASN A 167 -11.81 -9.41 24.04
C ASN A 167 -10.54 -9.36 24.91
N ASN A 168 -10.60 -8.59 25.98
CA ASN A 168 -9.59 -8.62 27.01
C ASN A 168 -9.70 -9.94 27.80
N LEU A 169 -8.70 -10.82 27.66
CA LEU A 169 -8.67 -12.12 28.29
C LEU A 169 -8.66 -12.05 29.84
N ASP A 170 -8.16 -10.94 30.40
CA ASP A 170 -8.18 -10.74 31.84
C ASP A 170 -9.59 -10.50 32.40
N ARG A 171 -10.56 -10.19 31.52
CA ARG A 171 -11.94 -9.89 31.89
C ARG A 171 -12.95 -10.95 31.45
N THR A 172 -12.67 -11.70 30.38
CA THR A 172 -13.62 -12.68 29.84
C THR A 172 -12.96 -13.65 28.88
N ASP A 173 -13.35 -14.93 28.95
CA ASP A 173 -12.97 -15.98 28.00
C ASP A 173 -13.90 -16.05 26.78
N LYS A 174 -14.91 -15.17 26.71
CA LYS A 174 -15.89 -15.18 25.62
C LYS A 174 -15.23 -14.70 24.33
N LYS A 175 -15.34 -15.49 23.27
CA LYS A 175 -14.92 -15.12 21.93
C LYS A 175 -15.77 -13.98 21.36
N THR A 176 -15.12 -13.02 20.68
CA THR A 176 -15.79 -11.95 19.93
C THR A 176 -16.57 -12.51 18.73
N LEU A 177 -17.42 -11.68 18.12
CA LEU A 177 -18.07 -12.04 16.86
C LEU A 177 -17.05 -12.27 15.74
N PHE A 178 -15.97 -11.48 15.72
CA PHE A 178 -14.88 -11.64 14.78
C PHE A 178 -14.20 -13.01 14.93
N GLU A 179 -13.82 -13.41 16.14
CA GLU A 179 -13.20 -14.72 16.41
C GLU A 179 -14.15 -15.89 16.09
N LYS A 180 -15.45 -15.75 16.40
CA LYS A 180 -16.47 -16.74 16.01
C LYS A 180 -16.59 -16.87 14.50
N GLN A 181 -16.50 -15.75 13.76
CA GLN A 181 -16.57 -15.76 12.31
C GLN A 181 -15.30 -16.37 11.67
N LEU A 182 -14.11 -16.15 12.24
CA LEU A 182 -12.89 -16.85 11.82
C LEU A 182 -13.02 -18.35 11.95
N GLY A 183 -13.59 -18.81 13.08
CA GLY A 183 -13.87 -20.26 13.28
C GLY A 183 -14.84 -20.83 12.24
N LYS A 184 -15.91 -20.09 11.88
CA LYS A 184 -16.87 -20.52 10.84
C LYS A 184 -16.24 -20.61 9.45
N LEU A 185 -15.25 -19.75 9.15
CA LEU A 185 -14.53 -19.74 7.88
C LEU A 185 -13.31 -20.67 7.88
N ASN A 186 -13.03 -21.34 9.01
CA ASN A 186 -11.83 -22.17 9.21
C ASN A 186 -10.52 -21.41 8.99
N ILE A 187 -10.48 -20.12 9.34
CA ILE A 187 -9.32 -19.24 9.24
C ILE A 187 -8.61 -19.18 10.59
N LYS A 188 -7.30 -19.44 10.60
CA LYS A 188 -6.47 -19.30 11.80
C LYS A 188 -6.33 -17.85 12.21
N HIS A 189 -6.37 -17.54 13.50
CA HIS A 189 -6.14 -16.21 14.03
C HIS A 189 -4.77 -16.12 14.69
N LYS A 190 -4.01 -15.09 14.32
CA LYS A 190 -2.74 -14.73 14.96
C LYS A 190 -2.80 -13.31 15.45
N ARG A 191 -2.61 -13.09 16.74
CA ARG A 191 -2.48 -11.77 17.33
C ARG A 191 -1.02 -11.32 17.33
N THR A 192 -0.77 -10.03 17.15
CA THR A 192 0.56 -9.46 17.36
C THR A 192 0.90 -9.51 18.84
N ARG A 193 2.19 -9.66 19.14
CA ARG A 193 2.67 -9.54 20.53
C ARG A 193 2.48 -8.09 21.01
N PRO A 194 2.17 -7.88 22.28
CA PRO A 194 2.17 -6.52 22.86
C PRO A 194 3.46 -5.79 22.51
N TYR A 195 3.38 -4.48 22.31
CA TYR A 195 4.53 -3.61 21.96
C TYR A 195 5.34 -4.04 20.74
N SER A 196 4.72 -4.76 19.79
CA SER A 196 5.39 -5.28 18.60
C SER A 196 4.75 -4.79 17.29
N PRO A 197 4.68 -3.46 17.04
CA PRO A 197 4.00 -2.89 15.86
C PRO A 197 4.61 -3.37 14.54
N TRP A 198 5.90 -3.70 14.51
CA TRP A 198 6.55 -4.21 13.28
C TRP A 198 5.92 -5.50 12.73
N GLN A 199 5.17 -6.25 13.55
CA GLN A 199 4.49 -7.46 13.09
C GLN A 199 3.36 -7.12 12.12
N ASN A 200 2.65 -5.99 12.30
CA ASN A 200 1.62 -5.46 11.39
C ASN A 200 2.13 -4.40 10.41
N GLY A 201 3.44 -4.26 10.28
CA GLY A 201 4.07 -3.18 9.52
C GLY A 201 3.70 -3.09 8.04
N ILE A 202 3.10 -4.13 7.43
CA ILE A 202 2.64 -4.08 6.03
C ILE A 202 1.34 -3.27 5.95
N VAL A 203 0.36 -3.58 6.78
CA VAL A 203 -0.92 -2.87 6.81
C VAL A 203 -0.73 -1.43 7.32
N GLU A 204 0.10 -1.21 8.37
CA GLU A 204 0.41 0.13 8.86
C GLU A 204 1.09 1.02 7.80
N ARG A 205 2.04 0.44 7.04
CA ARG A 205 2.64 1.17 5.91
C ARG A 205 1.61 1.50 4.83
N SER A 206 0.66 0.62 4.58
CA SER A 206 -0.45 0.84 3.67
C SER A 206 -1.33 2.01 4.13
N HIS A 207 -1.64 2.10 5.42
CA HIS A 207 -2.39 3.21 6.02
C HIS A 207 -1.67 4.56 5.86
N ARG A 208 -0.35 4.59 6.00
CA ARG A 208 0.42 5.81 5.75
C ARG A 208 0.33 6.24 4.28
N ILE A 209 0.37 5.30 3.35
CA ILE A 209 0.19 5.58 1.92
C ILE A 209 -1.22 6.14 1.67
N ASP A 210 -2.25 5.60 2.33
CA ASP A 210 -3.62 6.09 2.20
C ASP A 210 -3.75 7.54 2.70
N ASN A 211 -3.11 7.88 3.82
CA ASN A 211 -3.07 9.26 4.28
C ASN A 211 -2.38 10.17 3.25
N GLU A 212 -1.19 9.79 2.78
CA GLU A 212 -0.40 10.60 1.82
C GLU A 212 -1.09 10.77 0.46
N LEU A 213 -1.74 9.73 -0.07
CA LEU A 213 -2.23 9.71 -1.46
C LEU A 213 -3.73 9.93 -1.59
N PHE A 214 -4.49 9.68 -0.54
CA PHE A 214 -5.95 9.78 -0.58
C PHE A 214 -6.48 10.84 0.37
N TYR A 215 -6.33 10.68 1.69
CA TYR A 215 -6.98 11.55 2.67
C TYR A 215 -6.40 12.96 2.71
N ASN A 216 -5.09 13.13 2.81
CA ASN A 216 -4.45 14.45 2.92
C ASN A 216 -4.58 15.33 1.66
N ARG A 217 -5.14 14.80 0.59
CA ARG A 217 -5.29 15.50 -0.69
C ARG A 217 -6.73 15.89 -1.00
N ARG A 218 -7.68 15.57 -0.11
CA ARG A 218 -9.11 15.74 -0.38
C ARG A 218 -9.83 16.24 0.83
N ARG A 219 -10.88 16.98 0.55
CA ARG A 219 -11.91 17.31 1.52
C ARG A 219 -13.25 16.92 0.91
N PHE A 220 -14.02 16.10 1.61
CA PHE A 220 -15.26 15.53 1.11
C PHE A 220 -16.46 16.35 1.59
N ALA A 221 -17.40 16.62 0.69
CA ALA A 221 -18.61 17.37 1.00
C ALA A 221 -19.75 16.50 1.52
N SER A 222 -19.68 15.16 1.35
CA SER A 222 -20.63 14.20 1.93
C SER A 222 -19.99 12.84 2.15
N TYR A 223 -20.65 12.00 2.98
CA TYR A 223 -20.21 10.62 3.21
C TYR A 223 -20.26 9.79 1.92
N GLU A 224 -21.30 9.95 1.10
CA GLU A 224 -21.45 9.25 -0.18
C GLU A 224 -20.33 9.60 -1.14
N GLN A 225 -19.96 10.88 -1.22
CA GLN A 225 -18.80 11.32 -2.02
C GLN A 225 -17.51 10.68 -1.53
N MET A 226 -17.29 10.65 -0.22
CA MET A 226 -16.13 10.01 0.39
C MET A 226 -16.10 8.52 0.06
N LYS A 227 -17.20 7.79 0.26
CA LYS A 227 -17.35 6.36 -0.01
C LYS A 227 -17.14 6.03 -1.49
N LYS A 228 -17.73 6.80 -2.40
CA LYS A 228 -17.55 6.63 -3.85
C LYS A 228 -16.10 6.85 -4.29
N SER A 229 -15.45 7.87 -3.73
CA SER A 229 -14.04 8.17 -4.02
C SER A 229 -13.10 7.11 -3.43
N PHE A 230 -13.40 6.62 -2.22
CA PHE A 230 -12.66 5.57 -1.55
C PHE A 230 -12.72 4.24 -2.31
N ASN A 231 -13.89 3.84 -2.79
CA ASN A 231 -14.05 2.62 -3.58
C ASN A 231 -13.22 2.68 -4.87
N ARG A 232 -13.22 3.82 -5.58
CA ARG A 232 -12.37 4.03 -6.75
C ARG A 232 -10.87 3.93 -6.41
N TYR A 233 -10.47 4.53 -5.30
CA TYR A 233 -9.08 4.46 -4.83
C TYR A 233 -8.68 3.03 -4.45
N SER A 234 -9.55 2.30 -3.74
CA SER A 234 -9.34 0.90 -3.35
C SER A 234 -9.15 0.00 -4.58
N ASN A 235 -10.03 0.10 -5.57
CA ASN A 235 -9.95 -0.69 -6.80
C ASN A 235 -8.68 -0.39 -7.59
N ARG A 236 -8.29 0.90 -7.67
CA ARG A 236 -7.08 1.31 -8.38
C ARG A 236 -5.80 0.79 -7.71
N TYR A 237 -5.77 0.68 -6.38
CA TYR A 237 -4.58 0.25 -5.63
C TYR A 237 -4.04 -1.09 -6.12
N ASN A 238 -4.93 -2.07 -6.37
CA ASN A 238 -4.56 -3.42 -6.76
C ASN A 238 -4.03 -3.53 -8.20
N ASN A 239 -4.13 -2.47 -8.99
CA ASN A 239 -3.63 -2.38 -10.37
C ASN A 239 -2.37 -1.51 -10.50
N ILE A 240 -1.83 -0.98 -9.38
CA ILE A 240 -0.63 -0.13 -9.40
C ILE A 240 0.63 -0.97 -9.17
N ALA A 241 1.60 -0.82 -10.07
CA ALA A 241 2.88 -1.50 -9.99
C ALA A 241 3.66 -1.15 -8.71
N ARG A 242 4.25 -2.16 -8.06
CA ARG A 242 5.02 -2.04 -6.83
C ARG A 242 6.46 -2.50 -7.02
N LYS A 243 7.44 -1.70 -6.56
CA LYS A 243 8.86 -2.12 -6.63
C LYS A 243 9.12 -3.43 -5.90
N VAL A 244 8.47 -3.66 -4.75
CA VAL A 244 8.57 -4.88 -3.96
C VAL A 244 8.03 -6.13 -4.67
N LEU A 245 7.19 -5.95 -5.68
CA LEU A 245 6.62 -7.01 -6.53
C LEU A 245 7.31 -7.08 -7.90
N GLY A 246 8.55 -6.61 -8.02
CA GLY A 246 9.26 -6.59 -9.30
C GLY A 246 8.58 -5.72 -10.37
N PHE A 247 7.96 -4.61 -9.97
CA PHE A 247 7.20 -3.67 -10.82
C PHE A 247 5.89 -4.24 -11.39
N LYS A 248 5.38 -5.32 -10.80
CA LYS A 248 4.04 -5.86 -11.07
C LYS A 248 3.03 -5.26 -10.10
N SER A 249 1.76 -5.31 -10.48
CA SER A 249 0.65 -4.97 -9.59
C SER A 249 0.25 -6.15 -8.71
N PRO A 250 -0.45 -5.92 -7.59
CA PRO A 250 -0.99 -6.99 -6.76
C PRO A 250 -1.87 -7.99 -7.53
N ASN A 251 -2.71 -7.53 -8.45
CA ASN A 251 -3.56 -8.41 -9.25
C ASN A 251 -2.72 -9.31 -10.16
N GLU A 252 -1.71 -8.77 -10.86
CA GLU A 252 -0.82 -9.56 -11.71
C GLU A 252 -0.07 -10.66 -10.94
N ILE A 253 0.35 -10.39 -9.70
CA ILE A 253 1.00 -11.41 -8.84
C ILE A 253 0.04 -12.55 -8.53
N VAL A 254 -1.22 -12.24 -8.23
CA VAL A 254 -2.26 -13.25 -7.94
C VAL A 254 -2.57 -14.06 -9.20
N GLU A 255 -2.77 -13.40 -10.34
CA GLU A 255 -3.03 -14.04 -11.63
C GLU A 255 -1.89 -14.99 -12.04
N GLU A 256 -0.64 -14.52 -11.94
CA GLU A 256 0.53 -15.36 -12.24
C GLU A 256 0.65 -16.57 -11.32
N TYR A 257 0.36 -16.41 -10.03
CA TYR A 257 0.41 -17.53 -9.10
C TYR A 257 -0.60 -18.61 -9.49
N PHE A 258 -1.85 -18.24 -9.70
CA PHE A 258 -2.90 -19.22 -10.03
C PHE A 258 -2.73 -19.80 -11.44
N SER A 259 -2.29 -19.01 -12.42
CA SER A 259 -2.02 -19.53 -13.78
C SER A 259 -0.90 -20.59 -13.77
N LYS A 260 0.16 -20.38 -12.98
CA LYS A 260 1.25 -21.36 -12.86
C LYS A 260 0.83 -22.66 -12.16
N ASN A 261 -0.06 -22.56 -11.17
CA ASN A 261 -0.51 -23.71 -10.38
C ASN A 261 -1.79 -24.37 -10.93
N ALA A 262 -2.44 -23.79 -11.95
CA ALA A 262 -3.55 -24.44 -12.66
C ALA A 262 -3.09 -25.44 -13.74
N VAL A 263 -1.78 -25.46 -14.07
CA VAL A 263 -1.17 -26.33 -15.10
C VAL A 263 -0.53 -27.57 -14.46
N GLN A 264 -0.57 -27.71 -13.14
CA GLN A 264 -0.20 -28.92 -12.39
C GLN A 264 -1.45 -29.68 -11.96
#